data_40a11c5b096b3857a6fd5f9614dd9028
#
_entry.id   40a11c5b096b3857a6fd5f9614dd9028
#
_cell.length_a   1.000
_cell.length_b   1.000
_cell.length_c   1.000
_cell.angle_alpha   90.00
_cell.angle_beta   90.00
_cell.angle_gamma   90.00
#
_symmetry.space_group_name_H-M   'P 1'
#
loop_
_entity.id
_entity.type
_entity.pdbx_description
1 polymer ?
#
loop_
_entity_poly.entity_id
_entity_poly.type
_entity_poly.pdbx_seq_one_letter_code
_entity_poly.pdbx_strand_id
1 'polypeptide(L)'
;DTVFLQYPADEYFLRDDYVIGMDAEKNHGLKSLARQLKDKGYKIGIITSASIDHATPGGFYASQPDRSMYYEIGVDAANSGFDFFGGAGLLEPRSKRNLSAPCLYDLFNQKGYTMFRGMDAYNRAAAKDKILLFPTDTVSKSLKYAMDRSAKDLSLPDLTKACLANFQETAKKGFFMMVEGGKMDWAAHAHDGGAVVKETIDFDQCIRLAYDFYKKHPNETLILVTADHETGGLGLGNSDMNLNIDLLQYQKCSQEALTAAMREMKSGKMIPSWKDMKAFLKKNLGFWEQIKITPREELELLVCYEESFLKKKSKDVVSLYAKDEPLAVAAIALLDKKASLGWTTKTHTGAPVPLYAIGKQAVLYSGRRDNTDMANVLRKLFLIK
;
A
#
# COMPACT_ATOMS: atom_id res chain seq x y z
N ASP A 1 -6.72 -8.60 -5.80
CA ASP A 1 -7.29 -7.39 -5.33
C ASP A 1 -7.58 -6.37 -6.43
N THR A 2 -6.67 -5.87 -7.24
CA THR A 2 -6.93 -4.84 -8.26
C THR A 2 -7.34 -5.37 -9.62
N VAL A 3 -7.48 -6.63 -9.73
CA VAL A 3 -7.91 -7.33 -10.94
C VAL A 3 -9.36 -6.99 -11.32
N PHE A 4 -10.13 -6.45 -10.39
CA PHE A 4 -11.52 -6.08 -10.50
C PHE A 4 -11.89 -5.22 -11.71
N LEU A 5 -10.99 -4.44 -12.21
CA LEU A 5 -11.26 -3.61 -13.38
C LEU A 5 -11.40 -4.40 -14.68
N GLN A 6 -11.24 -5.72 -14.65
CA GLN A 6 -11.17 -6.55 -15.86
C GLN A 6 -12.09 -7.77 -15.88
N TYR A 7 -12.64 -8.18 -14.72
CA TYR A 7 -13.43 -9.40 -14.58
C TYR A 7 -14.87 -9.14 -14.10
N PRO A 8 -15.82 -10.04 -14.41
CA PRO A 8 -17.12 -10.06 -13.73
C PRO A 8 -16.91 -10.35 -12.22
N ALA A 9 -17.59 -9.60 -11.36
CA ALA A 9 -17.40 -9.65 -9.92
C ALA A 9 -17.74 -11.00 -9.29
N ASP A 10 -18.71 -11.71 -9.84
CA ASP A 10 -19.21 -13.01 -9.38
C ASP A 10 -18.23 -14.16 -9.59
N GLU A 11 -17.38 -14.10 -10.61
CA GLU A 11 -16.32 -15.10 -10.83
C GLU A 11 -15.12 -14.94 -9.92
N TYR A 12 -14.90 -13.72 -9.40
CA TYR A 12 -13.73 -13.40 -8.59
C TYR A 12 -13.88 -13.83 -7.12
N PHE A 13 -15.06 -13.67 -6.53
CA PHE A 13 -15.32 -14.01 -5.11
C PHE A 13 -15.35 -15.51 -4.81
N LEU A 14 -15.42 -16.36 -5.83
CA LEU A 14 -15.51 -17.81 -5.68
C LEU A 14 -14.17 -18.54 -5.78
N ARG A 15 -13.04 -17.80 -5.91
CA ARG A 15 -11.72 -18.42 -6.09
C ARG A 15 -10.71 -17.97 -5.04
N ASP A 16 -10.09 -18.94 -4.37
CA ASP A 16 -8.91 -18.75 -3.52
C ASP A 16 -7.64 -18.38 -4.32
N ASP A 17 -7.72 -18.41 -5.63
CA ASP A 17 -6.59 -18.23 -6.54
C ASP A 17 -6.52 -16.79 -7.06
N TYR A 18 -5.53 -16.06 -6.62
CA TYR A 18 -5.26 -14.68 -7.04
C TYR A 18 -4.63 -14.63 -8.44
N VAL A 19 -5.44 -14.35 -9.44
CA VAL A 19 -5.03 -14.21 -10.85
C VAL A 19 -4.83 -12.74 -11.19
N ILE A 20 -3.83 -12.40 -11.99
CA ILE A 20 -3.57 -11.04 -12.42
C ILE A 20 -3.75 -10.91 -13.93
N GLY A 21 -4.73 -10.10 -14.37
CA GLY A 21 -4.91 -9.73 -15.77
C GLY A 21 -5.15 -10.90 -16.73
N MET A 22 -5.78 -11.99 -16.27
CA MET A 22 -6.14 -13.14 -17.08
C MET A 22 -7.65 -13.40 -17.05
N ASP A 23 -8.16 -14.17 -18.01
CA ASP A 23 -9.52 -14.68 -17.98
C ASP A 23 -9.74 -15.68 -16.83
N ALA A 24 -11.01 -15.99 -16.54
CA ALA A 24 -11.39 -16.88 -15.45
C ALA A 24 -10.76 -18.28 -15.55
N GLU A 25 -10.47 -18.75 -16.75
CA GLU A 25 -9.86 -20.06 -17.01
C GLU A 25 -8.32 -20.01 -16.98
N LYS A 26 -7.72 -18.83 -16.76
CA LYS A 26 -6.27 -18.58 -16.77
C LYS A 26 -5.57 -18.93 -18.09
N ASN A 27 -6.31 -18.93 -19.20
CA ASN A 27 -5.82 -19.32 -20.52
C ASN A 27 -5.34 -18.13 -21.33
N HIS A 28 -5.93 -16.94 -21.14
CA HIS A 28 -5.65 -15.77 -21.95
C HIS A 28 -5.40 -14.53 -21.09
N GLY A 29 -4.35 -13.80 -21.43
CA GLY A 29 -4.08 -12.49 -20.83
C GLY A 29 -5.08 -11.44 -21.31
N LEU A 30 -5.67 -10.70 -20.39
CA LEU A 30 -6.55 -9.58 -20.70
C LEU A 30 -5.75 -8.30 -20.87
N LYS A 31 -6.10 -7.51 -21.87
CA LYS A 31 -5.47 -6.23 -22.10
C LYS A 31 -6.07 -5.17 -21.18
N SER A 32 -5.32 -4.76 -20.17
CA SER A 32 -5.77 -3.76 -19.19
C SER A 32 -6.14 -2.42 -19.85
N LEU A 33 -7.00 -1.64 -19.19
CA LEU A 33 -7.33 -0.29 -19.64
C LEU A 33 -6.06 0.58 -19.79
N ALA A 34 -5.12 0.49 -18.84
CA ALA A 34 -3.87 1.24 -18.91
C ALA A 34 -3.03 0.90 -20.15
N ARG A 35 -2.95 -0.40 -20.52
CA ARG A 35 -2.30 -0.83 -21.77
C ARG A 35 -3.03 -0.32 -23.01
N GLN A 36 -4.35 -0.31 -23.01
CA GLN A 36 -5.16 0.22 -24.11
C GLN A 36 -4.97 1.73 -24.28
N LEU A 37 -4.85 2.47 -23.17
CA LEU A 37 -4.53 3.91 -23.18
C LEU A 37 -3.11 4.16 -23.67
N LYS A 38 -2.15 3.33 -23.24
CA LYS A 38 -0.77 3.42 -23.75
C LYS A 38 -0.69 3.29 -25.26
N ASP A 39 -1.39 2.31 -25.83
CA ASP A 39 -1.43 2.14 -27.30
C ASP A 39 -2.07 3.34 -28.02
N LYS A 40 -2.97 4.04 -27.36
CA LYS A 40 -3.54 5.28 -27.89
C LYS A 40 -2.63 6.50 -27.69
N GLY A 41 -1.42 6.33 -27.12
CA GLY A 41 -0.41 7.37 -26.96
C GLY A 41 -0.57 8.24 -25.70
N TYR A 42 -1.35 7.79 -24.71
CA TYR A 42 -1.35 8.41 -23.40
C TYR A 42 -0.11 8.02 -22.60
N LYS A 43 0.35 8.91 -21.72
CA LYS A 43 1.36 8.57 -20.72
C LYS A 43 0.71 7.78 -19.57
N ILE A 44 1.41 6.77 -19.06
CA ILE A 44 0.91 5.91 -17.99
C ILE A 44 1.87 5.92 -16.81
N GLY A 45 1.35 6.28 -15.64
CA GLY A 45 2.05 6.25 -14.36
C GLY A 45 1.39 5.28 -13.39
N ILE A 46 2.20 4.41 -12.80
CA ILE A 46 1.79 3.46 -11.76
C ILE A 46 2.60 3.74 -10.51
N ILE A 47 1.92 4.10 -9.43
CA ILE A 47 2.53 4.55 -8.18
C ILE A 47 1.90 3.80 -7.02
N THR A 48 2.72 3.30 -6.12
CA THR A 48 2.27 2.53 -4.96
C THR A 48 3.17 2.73 -3.75
N SER A 49 2.64 2.59 -2.55
CA SER A 49 3.45 2.47 -1.34
C SER A 49 4.00 1.05 -1.09
N ALA A 50 3.56 0.07 -1.88
CA ALA A 50 4.14 -1.28 -1.94
C ALA A 50 5.25 -1.39 -3.01
N SER A 51 5.69 -2.60 -3.35
CA SER A 51 6.54 -2.86 -4.51
C SER A 51 5.74 -2.77 -5.81
N ILE A 52 6.39 -2.40 -6.91
CA ILE A 52 5.69 -2.24 -8.19
C ILE A 52 5.22 -3.56 -8.80
N ASP A 53 5.81 -4.69 -8.41
CA ASP A 53 5.44 -6.05 -8.81
C ASP A 53 4.40 -6.70 -7.86
N HIS A 54 3.83 -5.92 -6.93
CA HIS A 54 2.70 -6.35 -6.11
C HIS A 54 1.41 -6.50 -6.94
N ALA A 55 0.40 -7.18 -6.39
CA ALA A 55 -0.84 -7.51 -7.08
C ALA A 55 -1.57 -6.29 -7.64
N THR A 56 -1.76 -5.26 -6.82
CA THR A 56 -2.50 -4.05 -7.20
C THR A 56 -1.89 -3.33 -8.39
N PRO A 57 -0.61 -2.89 -8.36
CA PRO A 57 0.01 -2.30 -9.54
C PRO A 57 0.08 -3.29 -10.72
N GLY A 58 0.33 -4.58 -10.45
CA GLY A 58 0.37 -5.64 -11.45
C GLY A 58 -0.90 -5.74 -12.28
N GLY A 59 -2.08 -5.55 -11.67
CA GLY A 59 -3.37 -5.58 -12.35
C GLY A 59 -3.49 -4.57 -13.51
N PHE A 60 -2.67 -3.54 -13.56
CA PHE A 60 -2.70 -2.55 -14.64
C PHE A 60 -1.81 -2.90 -15.83
N TYR A 61 -0.86 -3.83 -15.71
CA TYR A 61 0.09 -4.13 -16.77
C TYR A 61 0.42 -5.61 -16.95
N ALA A 62 0.23 -6.46 -15.93
CA ALA A 62 0.61 -7.86 -15.96
C ALA A 62 -0.54 -8.78 -16.39
N SER A 63 -0.16 -10.00 -16.83
CA SER A 63 -1.07 -11.10 -17.15
C SER A 63 -0.45 -12.38 -16.66
N GLN A 64 -0.64 -12.71 -15.36
CA GLN A 64 -0.04 -13.87 -14.71
C GLN A 64 -1.09 -14.71 -13.97
N PRO A 65 -0.98 -16.04 -13.99
CA PRO A 65 -1.97 -16.93 -13.36
C PRO A 65 -1.91 -16.95 -11.83
N ASP A 66 -0.89 -16.33 -11.23
CA ASP A 66 -0.71 -16.27 -9.78
C ASP A 66 -0.02 -14.97 -9.37
N ARG A 67 -0.58 -14.26 -8.38
CA ARG A 67 -0.03 -13.00 -7.86
C ARG A 67 1.34 -13.15 -7.17
N SER A 68 1.75 -14.36 -6.82
CA SER A 68 3.08 -14.64 -6.24
C SER A 68 4.19 -14.76 -7.28
N MET A 69 3.86 -14.70 -8.57
CA MET A 69 4.82 -14.72 -9.68
C MET A 69 5.48 -13.34 -9.86
N TYR A 70 6.10 -12.84 -8.80
CA TYR A 70 6.64 -11.46 -8.76
C TYR A 70 7.66 -11.18 -9.86
N TYR A 71 8.52 -12.15 -10.18
CA TYR A 71 9.50 -11.98 -11.26
C TYR A 71 8.80 -11.80 -12.61
N GLU A 72 7.84 -12.67 -12.93
CA GLU A 72 7.09 -12.64 -14.18
C GLU A 72 6.22 -11.36 -14.28
N ILE A 73 5.61 -10.93 -13.17
CA ILE A 73 4.92 -9.63 -13.07
C ILE A 73 5.90 -8.48 -13.35
N GLY A 74 7.11 -8.55 -12.82
CA GLY A 74 8.16 -7.56 -13.10
C GLY A 74 8.63 -7.56 -14.56
N VAL A 75 8.66 -8.73 -15.22
CA VAL A 75 8.91 -8.84 -16.67
C VAL A 75 7.81 -8.14 -17.47
N ASP A 76 6.55 -8.35 -17.07
CA ASP A 76 5.40 -7.68 -17.72
C ASP A 76 5.45 -6.16 -17.52
N ALA A 77 5.88 -5.68 -16.34
CA ALA A 77 6.10 -4.26 -16.10
C ALA A 77 7.14 -3.67 -17.04
N ALA A 78 8.31 -4.32 -17.18
CA ALA A 78 9.39 -3.86 -18.07
C ALA A 78 8.95 -3.83 -19.55
N ASN A 79 8.09 -4.78 -19.94
CA ASN A 79 7.56 -4.87 -21.31
C ASN A 79 6.30 -4.01 -21.54
N SER A 80 5.69 -3.43 -20.52
CA SER A 80 4.47 -2.63 -20.64
C SER A 80 4.66 -1.35 -21.46
N GLY A 81 5.89 -0.82 -21.48
CA GLY A 81 6.21 0.46 -22.10
C GLY A 81 5.60 1.66 -21.35
N PHE A 82 5.12 1.49 -20.12
CA PHE A 82 4.59 2.59 -19.31
C PHE A 82 5.67 3.61 -19.01
N ASP A 83 5.28 4.82 -18.63
CA ASP A 83 6.19 5.96 -18.61
C ASP A 83 6.78 6.25 -17.23
N PHE A 84 6.07 5.85 -16.17
CA PHE A 84 6.50 6.09 -14.80
C PHE A 84 6.07 4.93 -13.88
N PHE A 85 7.02 4.34 -13.19
CA PHE A 85 6.78 3.46 -12.06
C PHE A 85 7.41 4.04 -10.79
N GLY A 86 6.61 4.20 -9.74
CA GLY A 86 7.05 4.63 -8.42
C GLY A 86 6.59 3.67 -7.34
N GLY A 87 7.49 3.28 -6.45
CA GLY A 87 7.15 2.35 -5.35
C GLY A 87 8.36 1.97 -4.52
N ALA A 88 8.25 0.92 -3.72
CA ALA A 88 9.36 0.45 -2.88
C ALA A 88 10.46 -0.29 -3.65
N GLY A 89 10.21 -0.67 -4.89
CA GLY A 89 11.14 -1.46 -5.71
C GLY A 89 10.48 -2.70 -6.27
N LEU A 90 11.25 -3.78 -6.36
CA LEU A 90 10.83 -5.10 -6.84
C LEU A 90 11.04 -6.15 -5.74
N LEU A 91 10.02 -6.99 -5.51
CA LEU A 91 10.10 -8.09 -4.53
C LEU A 91 11.02 -9.21 -5.00
N GLU A 92 10.97 -9.53 -6.29
CA GLU A 92 11.76 -10.60 -6.88
C GLU A 92 12.51 -10.12 -8.13
N PRO A 93 13.59 -9.31 -7.96
CA PRO A 93 14.34 -8.78 -9.09
C PRO A 93 15.15 -9.84 -9.85
N ARG A 94 15.31 -11.05 -9.30
CA ARG A 94 15.92 -12.22 -9.94
C ARG A 94 14.98 -13.43 -9.79
N SER A 95 14.79 -14.16 -10.87
CA SER A 95 13.92 -15.33 -10.86
C SER A 95 14.50 -16.40 -9.93
N LYS A 96 13.66 -16.93 -9.04
CA LYS A 96 13.96 -18.12 -8.23
C LYS A 96 13.72 -19.42 -9.00
N ARG A 97 12.92 -19.35 -10.08
CA ARG A 97 12.55 -20.51 -10.90
C ARG A 97 13.50 -20.73 -12.07
N ASN A 98 14.07 -19.64 -12.61
CA ASN A 98 15.01 -19.67 -13.74
C ASN A 98 16.24 -18.81 -13.42
N LEU A 99 17.30 -19.42 -12.94
CA LEU A 99 18.54 -18.72 -12.55
C LEU A 99 19.30 -18.10 -13.72
N SER A 100 19.01 -18.49 -14.97
CA SER A 100 19.61 -17.89 -16.19
C SER A 100 18.81 -16.68 -16.70
N ALA A 101 17.64 -16.41 -16.14
CA ALA A 101 16.86 -15.25 -16.51
C ALA A 101 17.56 -13.95 -16.10
N PRO A 102 17.43 -12.85 -16.89
CA PRO A 102 18.08 -11.58 -16.57
C PRO A 102 17.58 -10.96 -15.27
N CYS A 103 18.40 -10.16 -14.61
CA CYS A 103 17.93 -9.31 -13.54
C CYS A 103 16.91 -8.30 -14.07
N LEU A 104 15.79 -8.10 -13.36
CA LEU A 104 14.74 -7.17 -13.81
C LEU A 104 15.27 -5.74 -13.98
N TYR A 105 16.19 -5.28 -13.13
CA TYR A 105 16.79 -3.95 -13.28
C TYR A 105 17.56 -3.81 -14.62
N ASP A 106 18.24 -4.88 -15.04
CA ASP A 106 18.92 -4.91 -16.34
C ASP A 106 17.90 -4.94 -17.49
N LEU A 107 16.81 -5.69 -17.34
CA LEU A 107 15.72 -5.74 -18.30
C LEU A 107 15.05 -4.37 -18.47
N PHE A 108 14.71 -3.70 -17.37
CA PHE A 108 14.16 -2.33 -17.41
C PHE A 108 15.12 -1.36 -18.13
N ASN A 109 16.42 -1.42 -17.82
CA ASN A 109 17.42 -0.59 -18.50
C ASN A 109 17.46 -0.87 -19.99
N GLN A 110 17.46 -2.14 -20.44
CA GLN A 110 17.37 -2.54 -21.85
C GLN A 110 16.10 -2.04 -22.54
N LYS A 111 15.00 -1.86 -21.79
CA LYS A 111 13.73 -1.30 -22.29
C LYS A 111 13.71 0.24 -22.26
N GLY A 112 14.82 0.87 -21.93
CA GLY A 112 14.98 2.32 -21.93
C GLY A 112 14.50 3.04 -20.66
N TYR A 113 14.31 2.32 -19.56
CA TYR A 113 13.98 2.95 -18.28
C TYR A 113 15.22 3.50 -17.60
N THR A 114 15.10 4.69 -17.03
CA THR A 114 16.10 5.26 -16.13
C THR A 114 15.66 5.07 -14.69
N MET A 115 16.49 4.43 -13.88
CA MET A 115 16.21 4.19 -12.47
C MET A 115 16.84 5.28 -11.59
N PHE A 116 16.03 5.85 -10.73
CA PHE A 116 16.43 6.81 -9.70
C PHE A 116 16.24 6.22 -8.31
N ARG A 117 17.21 6.46 -7.43
CA ARG A 117 17.14 6.10 -6.02
C ARG A 117 17.04 7.36 -5.18
N GLY A 118 15.82 7.60 -4.61
CA GLY A 118 15.49 8.80 -3.84
C GLY A 118 15.24 10.05 -4.68
N MET A 119 14.58 11.03 -4.07
CA MET A 119 14.21 12.29 -4.73
C MET A 119 15.39 13.12 -5.16
N ASP A 120 16.51 13.10 -4.44
CA ASP A 120 17.70 13.88 -4.78
C ASP A 120 18.29 13.45 -6.12
N ALA A 121 18.35 12.14 -6.39
CA ALA A 121 18.81 11.63 -7.68
C ALA A 121 17.85 12.01 -8.81
N TYR A 122 16.55 11.87 -8.57
CA TYR A 122 15.50 12.23 -9.53
C TYR A 122 15.51 13.72 -9.87
N ASN A 123 15.63 14.62 -8.90
CA ASN A 123 15.57 16.06 -9.08
C ASN A 123 16.76 16.61 -9.87
N ARG A 124 17.92 15.94 -9.83
CA ARG A 124 19.14 16.33 -10.59
C ARG A 124 19.12 15.90 -12.06
N ALA A 125 18.20 15.04 -12.45
CA ALA A 125 18.15 14.52 -13.82
C ALA A 125 17.57 15.55 -14.80
N ALA A 126 18.24 15.72 -15.96
CA ALA A 126 17.81 16.62 -17.01
C ALA A 126 16.69 16.03 -17.90
N ALA A 127 16.77 14.73 -18.22
CA ALA A 127 15.79 14.02 -19.06
C ALA A 127 15.11 12.92 -18.24
N LYS A 128 13.78 12.78 -18.43
CA LYS A 128 12.95 11.91 -17.61
C LYS A 128 11.90 11.20 -18.47
N ASP A 129 12.37 10.37 -19.40
CA ASP A 129 11.52 9.43 -20.12
C ASP A 129 11.64 8.04 -19.50
N LYS A 130 10.55 7.30 -19.38
CA LYS A 130 10.47 5.95 -18.80
C LYS A 130 11.22 5.84 -17.46
N ILE A 131 10.55 6.14 -16.40
CA ILE A 131 11.14 6.35 -15.07
C ILE A 131 10.84 5.17 -14.15
N LEU A 132 11.86 4.73 -13.40
CA LEU A 132 11.71 4.00 -12.15
C LEU A 132 12.17 4.90 -11.01
N LEU A 133 11.30 5.17 -10.04
CA LEU A 133 11.65 5.95 -8.85
C LEU A 133 11.40 5.14 -7.58
N PHE A 134 12.49 4.77 -6.91
CA PHE A 134 12.52 3.90 -5.75
C PHE A 134 13.25 4.54 -4.58
N PRO A 135 13.09 4.04 -3.33
CA PRO A 135 13.90 4.46 -2.18
C PRO A 135 15.39 4.24 -2.39
N THR A 136 16.19 4.93 -1.58
CA THR A 136 17.66 4.75 -1.56
C THR A 136 18.06 3.39 -0.98
N ASP A 137 17.31 2.83 -0.05
CA ASP A 137 17.51 1.47 0.42
C ASP A 137 17.00 0.46 -0.63
N THR A 138 17.62 -0.71 -0.67
CA THR A 138 17.31 -1.74 -1.67
C THR A 138 16.55 -2.93 -1.09
N VAL A 139 16.20 -2.89 0.19
CA VAL A 139 15.76 -4.07 0.96
C VAL A 139 14.27 -4.05 1.27
N SER A 140 13.61 -2.93 1.11
CA SER A 140 12.22 -2.75 1.53
C SER A 140 11.23 -3.38 0.55
N LYS A 141 10.27 -4.13 1.08
CA LYS A 141 9.12 -4.67 0.33
C LYS A 141 8.02 -3.63 0.11
N SER A 142 8.04 -2.56 0.90
CA SER A 142 7.12 -1.42 0.86
C SER A 142 7.86 -0.16 1.29
N LEU A 143 7.29 1.01 1.02
CA LEU A 143 7.71 2.24 1.68
C LEU A 143 7.50 2.11 3.19
N LYS A 144 8.26 2.87 3.98
CA LYS A 144 8.02 2.94 5.42
C LYS A 144 6.62 3.50 5.68
N TYR A 145 5.98 3.05 6.76
CA TYR A 145 4.76 3.68 7.23
C TYR A 145 4.93 5.18 7.42
N ALA A 146 3.90 5.95 7.13
CA ALA A 146 3.92 7.41 7.23
C ALA A 146 4.41 7.91 8.59
N MET A 147 4.03 7.21 9.67
CA MET A 147 4.44 7.53 11.02
C MET A 147 5.89 7.15 11.38
N ASP A 148 6.52 6.27 10.59
CA ASP A 148 7.89 5.78 10.84
C ASP A 148 8.93 6.47 9.93
N ARG A 149 8.47 7.29 8.99
CA ARG A 149 9.36 7.97 8.03
C ARG A 149 10.10 9.14 8.66
N SER A 150 11.36 9.28 8.27
CA SER A 150 12.12 10.51 8.40
C SER A 150 11.95 11.41 7.16
N ALA A 151 12.37 12.65 7.24
CA ALA A 151 12.35 13.59 6.10
C ALA A 151 13.20 13.15 4.87
N LYS A 152 14.04 12.13 5.03
CA LYS A 152 14.87 11.58 3.94
C LYS A 152 14.22 10.38 3.24
N ASP A 153 13.22 9.80 3.86
CA ASP A 153 12.55 8.62 3.33
C ASP A 153 11.55 9.04 2.22
N LEU A 154 11.56 8.29 1.12
CA LEU A 154 10.64 8.52 0.01
C LEU A 154 9.20 8.24 0.45
N SER A 155 8.29 9.13 0.11
CA SER A 155 6.88 9.04 0.44
C SER A 155 6.00 8.82 -0.79
N LEU A 156 4.76 8.35 -0.59
CA LEU A 156 3.78 8.24 -1.66
C LEU A 156 3.42 9.63 -2.26
N PRO A 157 3.25 10.71 -1.46
CA PRO A 157 3.11 12.07 -1.99
C PRO A 157 4.29 12.53 -2.85
N ASP A 158 5.55 12.18 -2.50
CA ASP A 158 6.72 12.52 -3.32
C ASP A 158 6.67 11.85 -4.69
N LEU A 159 6.36 10.55 -4.72
CA LEU A 159 6.18 9.78 -5.96
C LEU A 159 5.06 10.35 -6.81
N THR A 160 3.92 10.66 -6.20
CA THR A 160 2.75 11.25 -6.87
C THR A 160 3.09 12.61 -7.49
N LYS A 161 3.74 13.48 -6.72
CA LYS A 161 4.19 14.79 -7.18
C LYS A 161 5.19 14.68 -8.32
N ALA A 162 6.16 13.77 -8.21
CA ALA A 162 7.19 13.56 -9.24
C ALA A 162 6.57 13.09 -10.57
N CYS A 163 5.65 12.12 -10.52
CA CYS A 163 4.96 11.63 -11.70
C CYS A 163 4.08 12.71 -12.33
N LEU A 164 3.28 13.41 -11.53
CA LEU A 164 2.38 14.45 -12.00
C LEU A 164 3.16 15.58 -12.67
N ALA A 165 4.25 16.06 -12.06
CA ALA A 165 5.12 17.09 -12.63
C ALA A 165 5.76 16.63 -13.95
N ASN A 166 6.26 15.40 -14.00
CA ASN A 166 6.81 14.83 -15.23
C ASN A 166 5.76 14.79 -16.36
N PHE A 167 4.54 14.36 -16.05
CA PHE A 167 3.50 14.25 -17.07
C PHE A 167 2.93 15.60 -17.52
N GLN A 168 2.93 16.61 -16.66
CA GLN A 168 2.61 17.99 -17.07
C GLN A 168 3.55 18.50 -18.16
N GLU A 169 4.82 18.11 -18.12
CA GLU A 169 5.82 18.53 -19.11
C GLU A 169 5.80 17.64 -20.38
N THR A 170 5.56 16.33 -20.23
CA THR A 170 5.82 15.35 -21.28
C THR A 170 4.57 14.75 -21.95
N ALA A 171 3.41 14.81 -21.31
CA ALA A 171 2.19 14.14 -21.78
C ALA A 171 1.39 15.00 -22.78
N LYS A 172 1.84 15.07 -24.03
CA LYS A 172 1.19 15.88 -25.10
C LYS A 172 -0.27 15.53 -25.34
N LYS A 173 -0.67 14.27 -25.19
CA LYS A 173 -2.04 13.81 -25.40
C LYS A 173 -2.87 13.70 -24.11
N GLY A 174 -2.19 13.71 -22.99
CA GLY A 174 -2.75 13.44 -21.67
C GLY A 174 -2.17 12.17 -21.05
N PHE A 175 -2.62 11.84 -19.86
CA PHE A 175 -2.07 10.74 -19.07
C PHE A 175 -3.13 10.02 -18.24
N PHE A 176 -2.79 8.83 -17.82
CA PHE A 176 -3.48 8.06 -16.80
C PHE A 176 -2.49 7.80 -15.64
N MET A 177 -2.89 8.08 -14.43
CA MET A 177 -2.14 7.79 -13.21
C MET A 177 -2.97 6.90 -12.29
N MET A 178 -2.38 5.82 -11.82
CA MET A 178 -2.86 5.05 -10.67
C MET A 178 -1.95 5.33 -9.47
N VAL A 179 -2.55 5.64 -8.33
CA VAL A 179 -1.85 5.89 -7.07
C VAL A 179 -2.48 5.02 -5.99
N GLU A 180 -1.68 4.17 -5.37
CA GLU A 180 -2.12 3.21 -4.36
C GLU A 180 -1.51 3.50 -2.99
N GLY A 181 -2.38 3.68 -1.99
CA GLY A 181 -2.01 3.67 -0.57
C GLY A 181 -1.98 2.26 0.02
N GLY A 182 -1.22 1.33 -0.58
CA GLY A 182 -1.23 -0.09 -0.22
C GLY A 182 -0.86 -0.39 1.24
N LYS A 183 -0.15 0.50 1.92
CA LYS A 183 0.17 0.33 3.34
C LYS A 183 -1.04 0.51 4.28
N MET A 184 -2.14 1.13 3.84
CA MET A 184 -3.40 1.15 4.62
C MET A 184 -3.94 -0.25 4.81
N ASP A 185 -3.99 -1.04 3.74
CA ASP A 185 -4.41 -2.45 3.78
C ASP A 185 -3.53 -3.28 4.71
N TRP A 186 -2.20 -3.14 4.61
CA TRP A 186 -1.26 -3.87 5.46
C TRP A 186 -1.43 -3.52 6.95
N ALA A 187 -1.64 -2.24 7.27
CA ALA A 187 -1.92 -1.80 8.64
C ALA A 187 -3.26 -2.35 9.15
N ALA A 188 -4.29 -2.40 8.31
CA ALA A 188 -5.58 -2.95 8.65
C ALA A 188 -5.53 -4.47 8.88
N HIS A 189 -4.77 -5.23 8.07
CA HIS A 189 -4.48 -6.65 8.32
C HIS A 189 -3.74 -6.89 9.64
N ALA A 190 -2.89 -5.96 10.05
CA ALA A 190 -2.17 -6.01 11.32
C ALA A 190 -3.01 -5.53 12.50
N HIS A 191 -4.18 -4.93 12.26
CA HIS A 191 -4.99 -4.23 13.25
C HIS A 191 -4.21 -3.10 13.94
N ASP A 192 -3.49 -2.28 13.17
CA ASP A 192 -2.78 -1.10 13.65
C ASP A 192 -3.56 0.16 13.30
N GLY A 193 -4.50 0.54 14.16
CA GLY A 193 -5.42 1.66 13.91
C GLY A 193 -4.71 3.00 13.74
N GLY A 194 -3.66 3.26 14.50
CA GLY A 194 -2.88 4.48 14.36
C GLY A 194 -2.13 4.55 13.04
N ALA A 195 -1.58 3.42 12.57
CA ALA A 195 -0.95 3.35 11.24
C ALA A 195 -1.97 3.55 10.12
N VAL A 196 -3.17 2.92 10.19
CA VAL A 196 -4.25 3.14 9.22
C VAL A 196 -4.60 4.62 9.09
N VAL A 197 -4.79 5.32 10.22
CA VAL A 197 -5.10 6.76 10.21
C VAL A 197 -3.97 7.57 9.57
N LYS A 198 -2.72 7.27 9.88
CA LYS A 198 -1.56 8.00 9.33
C LYS A 198 -1.36 7.74 7.83
N GLU A 199 -1.56 6.51 7.37
CA GLU A 199 -1.53 6.18 5.94
C GLU A 199 -2.68 6.86 5.17
N THR A 200 -3.88 6.93 5.77
CA THR A 200 -5.01 7.65 5.18
C THR A 200 -4.71 9.15 5.01
N ILE A 201 -4.09 9.78 6.02
CA ILE A 201 -3.66 11.19 5.95
C ILE A 201 -2.57 11.38 4.88
N ASP A 202 -1.65 10.42 4.76
CA ASP A 202 -0.60 10.46 3.73
C ASP A 202 -1.19 10.34 2.32
N PHE A 203 -2.17 9.47 2.14
CA PHE A 203 -2.90 9.32 0.88
C PHE A 203 -3.74 10.56 0.55
N ASP A 204 -4.36 11.22 1.54
CA ASP A 204 -5.06 12.49 1.35
C ASP A 204 -4.16 13.57 0.74
N GLN A 205 -2.87 13.57 1.05
CA GLN A 205 -1.92 14.48 0.42
C GLN A 205 -1.76 14.18 -1.09
N CYS A 206 -1.82 12.92 -1.50
CA CYS A 206 -1.83 12.56 -2.92
C CYS A 206 -3.12 13.04 -3.61
N ILE A 207 -4.26 12.89 -2.95
CA ILE A 207 -5.55 13.41 -3.44
C ILE A 207 -5.50 14.93 -3.57
N ARG A 208 -4.89 15.63 -2.61
CA ARG A 208 -4.69 17.09 -2.68
C ARG A 208 -3.87 17.51 -3.89
N LEU A 209 -2.78 16.81 -4.20
CA LEU A 209 -1.97 17.06 -5.41
C LEU A 209 -2.80 16.89 -6.70
N ALA A 210 -3.61 15.82 -6.77
CA ALA A 210 -4.52 15.61 -7.89
C ALA A 210 -5.60 16.69 -7.98
N TYR A 211 -6.16 17.10 -6.84
CA TYR A 211 -7.16 18.16 -6.77
C TYR A 211 -6.59 19.53 -7.16
N ASP A 212 -5.36 19.85 -6.77
CA ASP A 212 -4.69 21.09 -7.19
C ASP A 212 -4.40 21.11 -8.69
N PHE A 213 -4.13 19.95 -9.30
CA PHE A 213 -4.08 19.81 -10.75
C PHE A 213 -5.46 20.02 -11.38
N TYR A 214 -6.51 19.37 -10.86
CA TYR A 214 -7.88 19.52 -11.31
C TYR A 214 -8.33 20.98 -11.32
N LYS A 215 -8.03 21.76 -10.27
CA LYS A 215 -8.40 23.18 -10.21
C LYS A 215 -7.82 24.00 -11.38
N LYS A 216 -6.69 23.60 -11.92
CA LYS A 216 -6.05 24.24 -13.09
C LYS A 216 -6.60 23.71 -14.41
N HIS A 217 -7.14 22.49 -14.43
CA HIS A 217 -7.60 21.78 -15.63
C HIS A 217 -8.97 21.12 -15.44
N PRO A 218 -10.02 21.86 -14.99
CA PRO A 218 -11.29 21.26 -14.52
C PRO A 218 -12.08 20.56 -15.63
N ASN A 219 -11.95 21.01 -16.86
CA ASN A 219 -12.68 20.46 -18.01
C ASN A 219 -11.98 19.27 -18.68
N GLU A 220 -10.76 18.93 -18.25
CA GLU A 220 -9.91 17.92 -18.86
C GLU A 220 -9.53 16.79 -17.89
N THR A 221 -9.82 16.97 -16.59
CA THR A 221 -9.43 16.07 -15.52
C THR A 221 -10.63 15.31 -14.99
N LEU A 222 -10.44 14.03 -14.74
CA LEU A 222 -11.31 13.18 -13.92
C LEU A 222 -10.47 12.56 -12.81
N ILE A 223 -10.89 12.72 -11.57
CA ILE A 223 -10.31 12.07 -10.39
C ILE A 223 -11.33 11.09 -9.84
N LEU A 224 -10.90 9.84 -9.63
CA LEU A 224 -11.65 8.79 -8.95
C LEU A 224 -10.86 8.37 -7.72
N VAL A 225 -11.53 8.29 -6.56
CA VAL A 225 -10.95 7.84 -5.30
C VAL A 225 -11.83 6.73 -4.75
N THR A 226 -11.26 5.55 -4.57
CA THR A 226 -11.97 4.37 -4.06
C THR A 226 -10.98 3.42 -3.40
N ALA A 227 -11.47 2.33 -2.84
CA ALA A 227 -10.69 1.15 -2.49
C ALA A 227 -11.11 -0.03 -3.36
N ASP A 228 -10.25 -1.03 -3.47
CA ASP A 228 -10.55 -2.33 -4.09
C ASP A 228 -11.46 -3.18 -3.17
N HIS A 229 -11.25 -3.12 -1.86
CA HIS A 229 -12.06 -3.78 -0.83
C HIS A 229 -11.89 -3.09 0.53
N GLU A 230 -12.69 -3.52 1.47
CA GLU A 230 -12.53 -3.23 2.89
C GLU A 230 -11.55 -4.25 3.50
N THR A 231 -10.80 -3.85 4.52
CA THR A 231 -9.85 -4.72 5.25
C THR A 231 -10.00 -4.57 6.75
N GLY A 232 -10.06 -5.70 7.44
CA GLY A 232 -10.05 -5.78 8.90
C GLY A 232 -11.41 -5.63 9.56
N GLY A 233 -12.42 -5.15 8.84
CA GLY A 233 -13.73 -4.83 9.42
C GLY A 233 -13.62 -3.77 10.51
N LEU A 234 -12.84 -2.69 10.25
CA LEU A 234 -12.61 -1.61 11.20
C LEU A 234 -13.92 -0.90 11.54
N GLY A 235 -14.27 -0.92 12.81
CA GLY A 235 -15.39 -0.17 13.38
C GLY A 235 -14.94 0.98 14.28
N LEU A 236 -15.61 2.13 14.16
CA LEU A 236 -15.47 3.23 15.12
C LEU A 236 -16.47 3.00 16.26
N GLY A 237 -15.96 2.56 17.41
CA GLY A 237 -16.72 2.10 18.57
C GLY A 237 -16.43 0.62 18.84
N ASN A 238 -16.36 0.26 20.10
CA ASN A 238 -16.19 -1.14 20.53
C ASN A 238 -17.30 -1.56 21.52
N SER A 239 -17.16 -1.38 22.80
CA SER A 239 -18.19 -1.71 23.80
C SER A 239 -18.74 -0.48 24.52
N ASP A 240 -18.03 0.65 24.45
CA ASP A 240 -18.40 1.88 25.12
C ASP A 240 -19.05 2.86 24.13
N MET A 241 -19.96 3.68 24.61
CA MET A 241 -20.61 4.73 23.80
C MET A 241 -19.69 5.91 23.51
N ASN A 242 -18.50 5.96 24.11
CA ASN A 242 -17.54 7.02 23.93
C ASN A 242 -16.52 6.64 22.84
N LEU A 243 -16.26 7.55 21.95
CA LEU A 243 -15.20 7.44 20.94
C LEU A 243 -13.98 8.23 21.43
N ASN A 244 -12.88 7.52 21.70
CA ASN A 244 -11.64 8.10 22.24
C ASN A 244 -10.50 8.08 21.19
N ILE A 245 -10.82 8.33 19.95
CA ILE A 245 -9.89 8.26 18.81
C ILE A 245 -8.64 9.15 18.99
N ASP A 246 -8.77 10.24 19.75
CA ASP A 246 -7.66 11.14 20.06
C ASP A 246 -6.49 10.45 20.78
N LEU A 247 -6.70 9.29 21.40
CA LEU A 247 -5.64 8.51 22.03
C LEU A 247 -4.62 8.00 21.03
N LEU A 248 -4.99 7.82 19.76
CA LEU A 248 -4.09 7.40 18.69
C LEU A 248 -2.95 8.41 18.44
N GLN A 249 -3.10 9.68 18.85
CA GLN A 249 -2.02 10.69 18.76
C GLN A 249 -0.78 10.30 19.54
N TYR A 250 -0.90 9.44 20.56
CA TYR A 250 0.21 8.99 21.38
C TYR A 250 1.00 7.82 20.75
N GLN A 251 0.48 7.20 19.72
CA GLN A 251 1.22 6.21 18.96
C GLN A 251 2.27 6.91 18.07
N LYS A 252 3.56 6.67 18.36
CA LYS A 252 4.68 7.32 17.68
C LYS A 252 5.34 6.47 16.60
N CYS A 253 5.05 5.19 16.56
CA CYS A 253 5.55 4.26 15.55
C CYS A 253 4.56 3.13 15.31
N SER A 254 4.66 2.50 14.15
CA SER A 254 3.81 1.38 13.76
C SER A 254 4.10 0.11 14.58
N GLN A 255 3.18 -0.86 14.53
CA GLN A 255 3.39 -2.20 15.07
C GLN A 255 4.64 -2.86 14.46
N GLU A 256 4.88 -2.65 13.16
CA GLU A 256 6.06 -3.14 12.44
C GLU A 256 7.35 -2.57 13.05
N ALA A 257 7.40 -1.25 13.28
CA ALA A 257 8.55 -0.59 13.89
C ALA A 257 8.74 -0.95 15.37
N LEU A 258 7.66 -1.13 16.14
CA LEU A 258 7.73 -1.68 17.50
C LEU A 258 8.34 -3.08 17.51
N THR A 259 7.87 -3.95 16.61
CA THR A 259 8.40 -5.31 16.41
C THR A 259 9.89 -5.28 16.07
N ALA A 260 10.30 -4.44 15.13
CA ALA A 260 11.71 -4.31 14.73
C ALA A 260 12.59 -3.86 15.90
N ALA A 261 12.16 -2.85 16.65
CA ALA A 261 12.88 -2.38 17.83
C ALA A 261 12.97 -3.45 18.94
N MET A 262 11.90 -4.20 19.18
CA MET A 262 11.90 -5.31 20.15
C MET A 262 12.87 -6.42 19.73
N ARG A 263 12.92 -6.76 18.44
CA ARG A 263 13.86 -7.76 17.89
C ARG A 263 15.30 -7.28 18.01
N GLU A 264 15.57 -6.02 17.77
CA GLU A 264 16.90 -5.43 17.97
C GLU A 264 17.32 -5.54 19.44
N MET A 265 16.46 -5.16 20.40
CA MET A 265 16.71 -5.31 21.82
C MET A 265 16.99 -6.77 22.22
N LYS A 266 16.24 -7.72 21.64
CA LYS A 266 16.37 -9.16 21.89
C LYS A 266 17.70 -9.74 21.36
N SER A 267 18.23 -9.16 20.28
CA SER A 267 19.54 -9.53 19.73
C SER A 267 20.73 -8.98 20.53
N GLY A 268 20.48 -8.09 21.47
CA GLY A 268 21.50 -7.47 22.33
C GLY A 268 22.10 -8.44 23.36
N LYS A 269 23.12 -7.97 24.10
CA LYS A 269 23.83 -8.78 25.11
C LYS A 269 22.98 -9.13 26.33
N MET A 270 21.95 -8.33 26.61
CA MET A 270 21.04 -8.55 27.75
C MET A 270 19.60 -8.38 27.27
N ILE A 271 18.74 -9.29 27.71
CA ILE A 271 17.30 -9.18 27.50
C ILE A 271 16.78 -8.03 28.37
N PRO A 272 16.04 -7.04 27.79
CA PRO A 272 15.49 -5.94 28.56
C PRO A 272 14.51 -6.46 29.62
N SER A 273 14.55 -5.85 30.81
CA SER A 273 13.60 -6.20 31.87
C SER A 273 12.19 -5.71 31.55
N TRP A 274 11.17 -6.21 32.26
CA TRP A 274 9.80 -5.67 32.14
C TRP A 274 9.74 -4.17 32.44
N LYS A 275 10.55 -3.68 33.39
CA LYS A 275 10.67 -2.25 33.71
C LYS A 275 11.14 -1.45 32.47
N ASP A 276 12.12 -1.96 31.75
CA ASP A 276 12.64 -1.32 30.52
C ASP A 276 11.58 -1.34 29.42
N MET A 277 10.85 -2.46 29.28
CA MET A 277 9.74 -2.54 28.32
C MET A 277 8.58 -1.61 28.66
N LYS A 278 8.23 -1.43 29.94
CA LYS A 278 7.26 -0.41 30.36
C LYS A 278 7.71 0.98 29.93
N ALA A 279 8.99 1.32 30.15
CA ALA A 279 9.54 2.62 29.73
C ALA A 279 9.50 2.79 28.21
N PHE A 280 9.77 1.72 27.44
CA PHE A 280 9.69 1.69 25.99
C PHE A 280 8.24 1.90 25.49
N LEU A 281 7.27 1.16 26.04
CA LEU A 281 5.84 1.32 25.69
C LEU A 281 5.30 2.69 26.12
N LYS A 282 5.71 3.20 27.28
CA LYS A 282 5.37 4.55 27.70
C LYS A 282 5.83 5.59 26.69
N LYS A 283 7.08 5.51 26.25
CA LYS A 283 7.67 6.45 25.28
C LYS A 283 6.95 6.42 23.93
N ASN A 284 6.58 5.24 23.44
CA ASN A 284 6.09 5.03 22.07
C ASN A 284 4.57 5.03 21.95
N LEU A 285 3.83 4.73 23.03
CA LEU A 285 2.37 4.60 23.04
C LEU A 285 1.67 5.44 24.12
N GLY A 286 2.41 6.17 24.95
CA GLY A 286 1.83 6.99 26.03
C GLY A 286 1.27 6.20 27.21
N PHE A 287 1.51 4.89 27.31
CA PHE A 287 1.00 4.05 28.38
C PHE A 287 1.54 4.45 29.74
N TRP A 288 0.71 4.30 30.80
CA TRP A 288 0.95 4.69 32.19
C TRP A 288 1.23 6.19 32.41
N GLU A 289 1.13 7.01 31.39
CA GLU A 289 1.29 8.48 31.52
C GLU A 289 0.08 9.21 30.95
N GLN A 290 -0.09 9.19 29.63
CA GLN A 290 -1.24 9.78 28.94
C GLN A 290 -2.43 8.82 28.90
N ILE A 291 -2.14 7.53 28.82
CA ILE A 291 -3.16 6.45 28.74
C ILE A 291 -3.07 5.60 30.01
N LYS A 292 -4.15 5.61 30.78
CA LYS A 292 -4.26 4.80 31.99
C LYS A 292 -4.30 3.32 31.66
N ILE A 293 -3.36 2.55 32.20
CA ILE A 293 -3.31 1.07 32.11
C ILE A 293 -3.71 0.49 33.45
N THR A 294 -4.69 -0.37 33.47
CA THR A 294 -5.16 -1.07 34.66
C THR A 294 -4.21 -2.22 35.04
N PRO A 295 -4.24 -2.71 36.31
CA PRO A 295 -3.40 -3.85 36.71
C PRO A 295 -3.65 -5.12 35.87
N ARG A 296 -4.89 -5.35 35.42
CA ARG A 296 -5.24 -6.48 34.56
C ARG A 296 -4.61 -6.35 33.17
N GLU A 297 -4.71 -5.18 32.56
CA GLU A 297 -4.09 -4.88 31.25
C GLU A 297 -2.57 -4.96 31.33
N GLU A 298 -1.97 -4.50 32.42
CA GLU A 298 -0.53 -4.64 32.64
C GLU A 298 -0.13 -6.11 32.73
N LEU A 299 -0.91 -6.96 33.39
CA LEU A 299 -0.66 -8.39 33.46
C LEU A 299 -0.77 -9.06 32.07
N GLU A 300 -1.75 -8.67 31.27
CA GLU A 300 -1.93 -9.15 29.88
C GLU A 300 -0.68 -8.79 29.01
N LEU A 301 -0.18 -7.57 29.13
CA LEU A 301 1.06 -7.13 28.48
C LEU A 301 2.29 -7.89 29.01
N LEU A 302 2.38 -8.14 30.32
CA LEU A 302 3.48 -8.89 30.92
C LEU A 302 3.55 -10.34 30.36
N VAL A 303 2.42 -11.00 30.22
CA VAL A 303 2.36 -12.35 29.60
C VAL A 303 2.92 -12.29 28.17
N CYS A 304 2.54 -11.30 27.38
CA CYS A 304 3.05 -11.13 26.03
C CYS A 304 4.55 -10.75 26.00
N TYR A 305 5.04 -10.02 27.00
CA TYR A 305 6.48 -9.77 27.17
C TYR A 305 7.24 -11.10 27.46
N GLU A 306 6.74 -11.94 28.35
CA GLU A 306 7.35 -13.25 28.61
C GLU A 306 7.38 -14.11 27.34
N GLU A 307 6.31 -14.10 26.55
CA GLU A 307 6.26 -14.77 25.25
C GLU A 307 7.33 -14.25 24.30
N SER A 308 7.45 -12.92 24.17
CA SER A 308 8.38 -12.29 23.23
C SER A 308 9.84 -12.44 23.64
N PHE A 309 10.17 -12.35 24.94
CA PHE A 309 11.56 -12.16 25.40
C PHE A 309 12.11 -13.33 26.22
N LEU A 310 11.29 -14.08 26.97
CA LEU A 310 11.78 -15.09 27.91
C LEU A 310 11.68 -16.51 27.37
N LYS A 311 10.82 -16.76 26.39
CA LYS A 311 10.75 -18.10 25.77
C LYS A 311 11.90 -18.30 24.76
N LYS A 312 12.49 -19.50 24.75
CA LYS A 312 13.57 -19.89 23.80
C LYS A 312 13.17 -19.74 22.33
N LYS A 313 11.89 -19.88 21.99
CA LYS A 313 11.30 -19.61 20.67
C LYS A 313 10.02 -18.82 20.89
N SER A 314 10.07 -17.53 20.69
CA SER A 314 8.89 -16.71 20.56
C SER A 314 8.12 -17.13 19.32
N LYS A 315 6.81 -17.24 19.42
CA LYS A 315 5.95 -17.53 18.28
C LYS A 315 5.37 -16.21 17.77
N ASP A 316 5.87 -15.76 16.62
CA ASP A 316 5.38 -14.55 15.98
C ASP A 316 3.85 -14.62 15.76
N VAL A 317 3.19 -13.48 15.90
CA VAL A 317 1.82 -13.30 15.45
C VAL A 317 1.85 -12.97 13.96
N VAL A 318 1.19 -13.82 13.17
CA VAL A 318 1.21 -13.71 11.72
C VAL A 318 -0.05 -12.96 11.24
N SER A 319 0.14 -11.93 10.44
CA SER A 319 -0.87 -11.32 9.57
C SER A 319 -0.55 -11.62 8.10
N LEU A 320 -1.33 -11.13 7.16
CA LEU A 320 -1.12 -11.44 5.73
C LEU A 320 0.27 -10.99 5.24
N TYR A 321 0.74 -9.83 5.69
CA TYR A 321 2.00 -9.24 5.23
C TYR A 321 3.09 -9.12 6.30
N ALA A 322 2.78 -9.40 7.56
CA ALA A 322 3.69 -9.21 8.67
C ALA A 322 3.78 -10.42 9.60
N LYS A 323 4.91 -10.49 10.30
CA LYS A 323 5.17 -11.40 11.43
C LYS A 323 5.67 -10.55 12.58
N ASP A 324 4.86 -10.38 13.61
CA ASP A 324 5.09 -9.41 14.67
C ASP A 324 5.33 -10.08 16.03
N GLU A 325 6.08 -9.39 16.88
CA GLU A 325 6.31 -9.82 18.27
C GLU A 325 4.99 -9.75 19.06
N PRO A 326 4.68 -10.78 19.86
CA PRO A 326 3.42 -10.83 20.62
C PRO A 326 3.17 -9.57 21.48
N LEU A 327 4.22 -9.02 22.10
CA LEU A 327 4.09 -7.81 22.90
C LEU A 327 3.75 -6.57 22.05
N ALA A 328 4.29 -6.44 20.85
CA ALA A 328 3.95 -5.33 19.95
C ALA A 328 2.48 -5.39 19.55
N VAL A 329 2.01 -6.58 19.15
CA VAL A 329 0.61 -6.82 18.77
C VAL A 329 -0.33 -6.54 19.95
N ALA A 330 -0.02 -7.05 21.15
CA ALA A 330 -0.85 -6.84 22.34
C ALA A 330 -0.91 -5.35 22.74
N ALA A 331 0.22 -4.63 22.62
CA ALA A 331 0.27 -3.22 22.96
C ALA A 331 -0.56 -2.36 21.98
N ILE A 332 -0.47 -2.60 20.67
CA ILE A 332 -1.29 -1.90 19.67
C ILE A 332 -2.77 -2.26 19.84
N ALA A 333 -3.11 -3.53 20.01
CA ALA A 333 -4.50 -3.95 20.26
C ALA A 333 -5.11 -3.30 21.52
N LEU A 334 -4.29 -3.12 22.57
CA LEU A 334 -4.74 -2.41 23.77
C LEU A 334 -4.95 -0.91 23.49
N LEU A 335 -4.07 -0.28 22.72
CA LEU A 335 -4.23 1.12 22.33
C LEU A 335 -5.50 1.30 21.49
N ASP A 336 -5.74 0.47 20.48
CA ASP A 336 -6.95 0.50 19.65
C ASP A 336 -8.21 0.33 20.50
N LYS A 337 -8.20 -0.63 21.43
CA LYS A 337 -9.31 -0.81 22.38
C LYS A 337 -9.56 0.44 23.21
N LYS A 338 -8.50 1.10 23.71
CA LYS A 338 -8.61 2.37 24.47
C LYS A 338 -9.12 3.51 23.59
N ALA A 339 -8.73 3.55 22.34
CA ALA A 339 -9.20 4.51 21.33
C ALA A 339 -10.63 4.23 20.84
N SER A 340 -11.27 3.18 21.34
CA SER A 340 -12.62 2.73 20.96
C SER A 340 -12.69 2.24 19.51
N LEU A 341 -11.61 1.67 18.99
CA LEU A 341 -11.61 0.97 17.72
C LEU A 341 -11.96 -0.51 17.92
N GLY A 342 -12.68 -1.08 16.97
CA GLY A 342 -13.02 -2.49 16.90
C GLY A 342 -12.61 -3.09 15.55
N TRP A 343 -12.21 -4.36 15.57
CA TRP A 343 -11.83 -5.14 14.39
C TRP A 343 -12.61 -6.44 14.37
N THR A 344 -13.09 -6.86 13.21
CA THR A 344 -13.92 -8.09 13.09
C THR A 344 -13.18 -9.24 12.44
N THR A 345 -12.15 -8.98 11.63
CA THR A 345 -11.39 -10.01 10.94
C THR A 345 -9.95 -9.51 10.67
N LYS A 346 -9.04 -10.45 10.40
CA LYS A 346 -7.68 -10.13 9.88
C LYS A 346 -7.58 -10.21 8.35
N THR A 347 -8.71 -10.39 7.69
CA THR A 347 -8.83 -10.48 6.23
C THR A 347 -9.79 -9.41 5.73
N HIS A 348 -10.26 -9.53 4.52
CA HIS A 348 -11.23 -8.61 3.91
C HIS A 348 -12.65 -8.92 4.38
N THR A 349 -13.53 -7.91 4.31
CA THR A 349 -14.97 -8.10 4.45
C THR A 349 -15.69 -7.78 3.15
N GLY A 350 -16.94 -8.23 3.03
CA GLY A 350 -17.81 -7.89 1.90
C GLY A 350 -18.49 -6.52 2.01
N ALA A 351 -18.04 -5.64 2.90
CA ALA A 351 -18.60 -4.31 3.04
C ALA A 351 -18.34 -3.47 1.77
N PRO A 352 -19.34 -2.71 1.30
CA PRO A 352 -19.13 -1.82 0.15
C PRO A 352 -18.15 -0.70 0.50
N VAL A 353 -17.29 -0.36 -0.46
CA VAL A 353 -16.35 0.75 -0.33
C VAL A 353 -16.88 2.01 -1.02
N PRO A 354 -16.57 3.21 -0.51
CA PRO A 354 -17.01 4.45 -1.13
C PRO A 354 -16.26 4.70 -2.44
N LEU A 355 -16.97 5.30 -3.41
CA LEU A 355 -16.39 5.83 -4.64
C LEU A 355 -16.66 7.32 -4.72
N TYR A 356 -15.62 8.12 -4.73
CA TYR A 356 -15.68 9.56 -4.93
C TYR A 356 -15.20 9.91 -6.34
N ALA A 357 -15.90 10.80 -7.01
CA ALA A 357 -15.56 11.27 -8.34
C ALA A 357 -15.67 12.78 -8.44
N ILE A 358 -14.70 13.43 -9.06
CA ILE A 358 -14.74 14.86 -9.36
C ILE A 358 -14.15 15.14 -10.74
N GLY A 359 -14.71 16.12 -11.43
CA GLY A 359 -14.23 16.59 -12.72
C GLY A 359 -15.07 16.13 -13.90
N LYS A 360 -14.41 16.00 -15.06
CA LYS A 360 -15.08 15.69 -16.32
C LYS A 360 -15.84 14.37 -16.26
N GLN A 361 -17.16 14.41 -16.51
CA GLN A 361 -18.02 13.22 -16.53
C GLN A 361 -18.12 12.47 -15.18
N ALA A 362 -17.77 13.11 -14.06
CA ALA A 362 -17.84 12.49 -12.72
C ALA A 362 -19.24 11.96 -12.38
N VAL A 363 -20.30 12.58 -12.91
CA VAL A 363 -21.69 12.15 -12.73
C VAL A 363 -21.94 10.71 -13.18
N LEU A 364 -21.14 10.18 -14.12
CA LEU A 364 -21.25 8.80 -14.59
C LEU A 364 -20.87 7.77 -13.52
N TYR A 365 -20.29 8.20 -12.41
CA TYR A 365 -19.86 7.36 -11.29
C TYR A 365 -20.78 7.45 -10.07
N SER A 366 -21.91 8.13 -10.18
CA SER A 366 -22.89 8.24 -9.09
C SER A 366 -23.67 6.93 -8.87
N GLY A 367 -24.14 6.73 -7.63
CA GLY A 367 -24.94 5.59 -7.22
C GLY A 367 -24.12 4.33 -6.87
N ARG A 368 -24.81 3.26 -6.48
CA ARG A 368 -24.18 1.95 -6.23
C ARG A 368 -23.82 1.29 -7.55
N ARG A 369 -22.61 0.77 -7.63
CA ARG A 369 -22.07 0.16 -8.85
C ARG A 369 -21.33 -1.13 -8.53
N ASP A 370 -21.22 -1.98 -9.54
CA ASP A 370 -20.27 -3.07 -9.57
C ASP A 370 -18.86 -2.52 -9.82
N ASN A 371 -17.82 -3.18 -9.29
CA ASN A 371 -16.44 -2.76 -9.49
C ASN A 371 -16.00 -2.80 -10.96
N THR A 372 -16.56 -3.72 -11.76
CA THR A 372 -16.29 -3.83 -13.20
C THR A 372 -16.82 -2.63 -14.00
N ASP A 373 -17.84 -1.94 -13.51
CA ASP A 373 -18.39 -0.75 -14.15
C ASP A 373 -17.37 0.38 -14.28
N MET A 374 -16.42 0.48 -13.36
CA MET A 374 -15.40 1.53 -13.38
C MET A 374 -14.57 1.50 -14.66
N ALA A 375 -14.05 0.33 -15.03
CA ALA A 375 -13.29 0.17 -16.26
C ALA A 375 -14.18 0.38 -17.51
N ASN A 376 -15.43 -0.08 -17.48
CA ASN A 376 -16.35 0.05 -18.58
C ASN A 376 -16.74 1.51 -18.86
N VAL A 377 -16.94 2.31 -17.81
CA VAL A 377 -17.19 3.76 -17.96
C VAL A 377 -15.93 4.46 -18.48
N LEU A 378 -14.73 4.15 -17.97
CA LEU A 378 -13.49 4.72 -18.47
C LEU A 378 -13.26 4.37 -19.95
N ARG A 379 -13.49 3.11 -20.38
CA ARG A 379 -13.39 2.73 -21.81
C ARG A 379 -14.29 3.61 -22.68
N LYS A 380 -15.55 3.83 -22.28
CA LYS A 380 -16.48 4.71 -22.99
C LYS A 380 -15.97 6.15 -23.08
N LEU A 381 -15.45 6.70 -21.97
CA LEU A 381 -14.91 8.06 -21.92
C LEU A 381 -13.71 8.26 -22.85
N PHE A 382 -12.84 7.25 -22.96
CA PHE A 382 -11.68 7.27 -23.84
C PHE A 382 -11.96 6.74 -25.27
N LEU A 383 -13.22 6.46 -25.59
CA LEU A 383 -13.63 5.87 -26.89
C LEU A 383 -12.82 4.60 -27.23
N ILE A 384 -12.65 3.74 -26.25
CA ILE A 384 -12.04 2.41 -26.39
C ILE A 384 -13.17 1.40 -26.65
N LYS A 385 -13.09 0.72 -27.81
CA LYS A 385 -14.03 -0.34 -28.19
C LYS A 385 -13.66 -1.66 -27.51
#